data_bad9f71b2572f264b379160108ef0ed9
#
_entry.id   bad9f71b2572f264b379160108ef0ed9
#
_cell.length_a   1.000
_cell.length_b   1.000
_cell.length_c   1.000
_cell.angle_alpha   90.00
_cell.angle_beta   90.00
_cell.angle_gamma   90.00
#
_symmetry.space_group_name_H-M   'P 1'
#
loop_
_entity.id
_entity.type
_entity.pdbx_description
1 polymer ?
#
loop_
_entity_poly.entity_id
_entity_poly.type
_entity_poly.pdbx_seq_one_letter_code
_entity_poly.pdbx_strand_id
1 'polypeptide(L)' 'TASKFIRDRLLSYFSEQAILNGGNTFTVPFSRQQLADYLGVDRSAMSNELSKMKHDGLIDYQKNDFILINNDF' A
#
# COMPACT_ATOMS: atom_id res chain seq x y z
N THR A 1 11.99 12.79 2.49
CA THR A 1 12.75 11.56 2.68
C THR A 1 12.25 10.45 1.78
N ALA A 2 13.03 9.39 1.64
CA ALA A 2 12.65 8.25 0.82
C ALA A 2 11.36 7.58 1.32
N SER A 3 11.17 7.50 2.63
CA SER A 3 9.96 6.93 3.23
C SER A 3 8.71 7.66 2.78
N LYS A 4 8.77 8.99 2.74
CA LYS A 4 7.64 9.79 2.33
C LYS A 4 7.24 9.49 0.89
N PHE A 5 8.23 9.39 0.00
CA PHE A 5 7.95 9.09 -1.41
C PHE A 5 7.37 7.69 -1.58
N ILE A 6 7.87 6.72 -0.82
CA ILE A 6 7.35 5.35 -0.88
C ILE A 6 5.91 5.33 -0.39
N ARG A 7 5.62 6.02 0.71
CA ARG A 7 4.27 6.11 1.25
C ARG A 7 3.31 6.73 0.23
N ASP A 8 3.71 7.80 -0.42
CA ASP A 8 2.88 8.46 -1.43
C ASP A 8 2.56 7.51 -2.58
N ARG A 9 3.54 6.76 -3.05
CA ARG A 9 3.33 5.79 -4.12
C ARG A 9 2.38 4.68 -3.70
N LEU A 10 2.54 4.17 -2.49
CA LEU A 10 1.67 3.12 -1.96
C LEU A 10 0.24 3.63 -1.81
N LEU A 11 0.06 4.81 -1.23
CA LEU A 11 -1.27 5.38 -1.04
C LEU A 11 -1.97 5.65 -2.36
N SER A 12 -1.24 6.17 -3.35
CA SER A 12 -1.77 6.38 -4.69
C SER A 12 -2.27 5.07 -5.30
N TYR A 13 -1.44 4.03 -5.22
CA TYR A 13 -1.78 2.73 -5.75
C TYR A 13 -3.01 2.14 -5.04
N PHE A 14 -3.03 2.20 -3.72
CA PHE A 14 -4.14 1.65 -2.93
C PHE A 14 -5.43 2.41 -3.17
N SER A 15 -5.37 3.73 -3.28
CA SER A 15 -6.54 4.55 -3.59
C SER A 15 -7.13 4.16 -4.93
N GLU A 16 -6.27 3.97 -5.93
CA GLU A 16 -6.70 3.54 -7.26
C GLU A 16 -7.38 2.17 -7.20
N GLN A 17 -6.77 1.24 -6.48
CA GLN A 17 -7.34 -0.11 -6.35
C GLN A 17 -8.69 -0.08 -5.63
N ALA A 18 -8.81 0.74 -4.60
CA ALA A 18 -10.08 0.90 -3.88
C ALA A 18 -11.17 1.42 -4.80
N ILE A 19 -10.85 2.42 -5.61
CA ILE A 19 -11.80 2.98 -6.57
C ILE A 19 -12.23 1.92 -7.58
N LEU A 20 -11.27 1.17 -8.12
CA LEU A 20 -11.55 0.13 -9.12
C LEU A 20 -12.41 -0.99 -8.55
N ASN A 21 -12.29 -1.27 -7.27
CA ASN A 21 -13.06 -2.33 -6.62
C ASN A 21 -14.37 -1.83 -6.00
N GLY A 22 -14.63 -0.55 -6.06
CA GLY A 22 -15.86 0.03 -5.54
C GLY A 22 -15.95 0.05 -4.03
N GLY A 23 -14.82 -0.03 -3.33
CA GLY A 23 -14.80 -0.03 -1.86
C GLY A 23 -13.37 0.02 -1.36
N ASN A 24 -13.21 -0.03 -0.05
CA ASN A 24 -11.90 0.12 0.58
C ASN A 24 -11.13 -1.18 0.70
N THR A 25 -11.73 -2.30 0.33
CA THR A 25 -11.11 -3.62 0.40
C THR A 25 -10.74 -4.08 -1.00
N PHE A 26 -9.52 -4.57 -1.16
CA PHE A 26 -9.05 -5.04 -2.45
C PHE A 26 -7.94 -6.06 -2.27
N THR A 27 -7.71 -6.86 -3.30
CA THR A 27 -6.63 -7.83 -3.31
C THR A 27 -5.55 -7.34 -4.27
N VAL A 28 -4.32 -7.28 -3.79
CA VAL A 28 -3.17 -6.91 -4.61
C VAL A 28 -2.70 -8.15 -5.36
N PRO A 29 -2.68 -8.13 -6.70
CA PRO A 29 -2.31 -9.31 -7.48
C PRO A 29 -0.80 -9.55 -7.57
N PHE A 30 -0.02 -8.83 -6.78
CA PHE A 30 1.44 -8.92 -6.78
C PHE A 30 1.96 -9.47 -5.46
N SER A 31 3.07 -10.22 -5.53
CA SER A 31 3.85 -10.49 -4.33
C SER A 31 4.51 -9.20 -3.87
N ARG A 32 5.12 -9.20 -2.69
CA ARG A 32 5.79 -7.99 -2.19
C ARG A 32 6.91 -7.54 -3.12
N GLN A 33 7.68 -8.49 -3.67
CA GLN A 33 8.75 -8.15 -4.61
C GLN A 33 8.18 -7.57 -5.89
N GLN A 34 7.12 -8.17 -6.41
CA GLN A 34 6.49 -7.68 -7.64
C GLN A 34 5.90 -6.30 -7.45
N LEU A 35 5.28 -6.05 -6.30
CA LEU A 35 4.72 -4.74 -6.00
C LEU A 35 5.82 -3.67 -5.90
N ALA A 36 6.92 -4.00 -5.25
CA ALA A 36 8.06 -3.08 -5.16
C ALA A 36 8.60 -2.76 -6.54
N ASP A 37 8.73 -3.77 -7.39
CA ASP A 37 9.19 -3.58 -8.77
C ASP A 37 8.22 -2.71 -9.57
N TYR A 38 6.94 -2.95 -9.41
CA TYR A 38 5.91 -2.17 -10.10
C TYR A 38 5.95 -0.69 -9.70
N LEU A 39 6.14 -0.43 -8.40
CA LEU A 39 6.18 0.93 -7.88
C LEU A 39 7.55 1.59 -8.04
N GLY A 40 8.57 0.80 -8.40
CA GLY A 40 9.92 1.33 -8.57
C GLY A 40 10.59 1.68 -7.24
N VAL A 41 10.33 0.92 -6.20
CA VAL A 41 10.89 1.15 -4.86
C VAL A 41 11.60 -0.10 -4.36
N ASP A 42 12.44 0.08 -3.34
CA ASP A 42 13.12 -1.04 -2.69
C ASP A 42 12.13 -1.86 -1.87
N ARG A 43 12.20 -3.18 -2.01
CA ARG A 43 11.28 -4.10 -1.31
C ARG A 43 11.35 -3.95 0.21
N SER A 44 12.56 -3.88 0.76
CA SER A 44 12.73 -3.76 2.22
C SER A 44 12.15 -2.45 2.74
N ALA A 45 12.43 -1.36 2.02
CA ALA A 45 11.90 -0.05 2.38
C ALA A 45 10.38 -0.04 2.28
N MET A 46 9.82 -0.67 1.25
CA MET A 46 8.38 -0.78 1.07
C MET A 46 7.75 -1.58 2.22
N SER A 47 8.34 -2.71 2.58
CA SER A 47 7.83 -3.53 3.69
C SER A 47 7.83 -2.76 5.01
N ASN A 48 8.90 -2.00 5.27
CA ASN A 48 8.97 -1.16 6.46
C ASN A 48 7.88 -0.09 6.45
N GLU A 49 7.65 0.52 5.30
CA GLU A 49 6.62 1.55 5.17
C GLU A 49 5.23 0.96 5.35
N LEU A 50 4.97 -0.21 4.80
CA LEU A 50 3.69 -0.90 4.99
C LEU A 50 3.41 -1.15 6.47
N SER A 51 4.42 -1.60 7.21
CA SER A 51 4.29 -1.82 8.65
C SER A 51 3.96 -0.54 9.39
N LYS A 52 4.62 0.55 9.03
CA LYS A 52 4.36 1.86 9.63
C LYS A 52 2.95 2.34 9.33
N MET A 53 2.50 2.19 8.10
CA MET A 53 1.16 2.59 7.68
C MET A 53 0.09 1.79 8.44
N LYS A 54 0.34 0.51 8.64
CA LYS A 54 -0.58 -0.33 9.42
C LYS A 54 -0.61 0.12 10.87
N HIS A 55 0.55 0.40 11.44
CA HIS A 55 0.66 0.89 12.83
C HIS A 55 -0.07 2.23 13.00
N ASP A 56 0.04 3.11 12.00
CA ASP A 56 -0.59 4.42 12.02
C ASP A 56 -2.10 4.36 11.75
N GLY A 57 -2.62 3.21 11.42
CA GLY A 57 -4.04 3.05 11.17
C GLY A 57 -4.52 3.52 9.81
N LEU A 58 -3.61 3.67 8.87
CA LEU A 58 -3.95 4.08 7.50
C LEU A 58 -4.45 2.91 6.66
N ILE A 59 -3.90 1.74 6.88
CA ILE A 59 -4.27 0.52 6.17
C ILE A 59 -4.25 -0.66 7.13
N ASP A 60 -4.88 -1.73 6.70
CA ASP A 60 -4.69 -3.04 7.31
C ASP A 60 -4.50 -4.04 6.18
N TYR A 61 -3.84 -5.14 6.46
CA TYR A 61 -3.61 -6.13 5.43
C TYR A 61 -3.33 -7.50 6.03
N GLN A 62 -3.66 -8.51 5.24
CA GLN A 62 -3.37 -9.90 5.57
C GLN A 62 -3.00 -10.58 4.24
N LYS A 63 -1.75 -11.00 4.10
CA LYS A 63 -1.22 -11.52 2.84
C LYS A 63 -1.40 -10.49 1.74
N ASN A 64 -2.19 -10.78 0.71
CA ASN A 64 -2.44 -9.88 -0.41
C ASN A 64 -3.75 -9.11 -0.31
N ASP A 65 -4.52 -9.34 0.75
CA ASP A 65 -5.78 -8.64 0.97
C ASP A 65 -5.51 -7.38 1.76
N PHE A 66 -5.88 -6.24 1.21
CA PHE A 66 -5.64 -4.93 1.82
C PHE A 66 -6.94 -4.21 2.08
N ILE A 67 -6.95 -3.44 3.14
CA ILE A 67 -8.07 -2.58 3.51
C ILE A 67 -7.53 -1.17 3.71
N LEU A 68 -8.10 -0.22 2.99
CA LEU A 68 -7.74 1.19 3.13
C LEU A 68 -8.65 1.79 4.21
N ILE A 69 -8.09 1.99 5.40
CA ILE A 69 -8.87 2.40 6.59
C ILE A 69 -9.17 3.90 6.54
N ASN A 70 -8.17 4.68 6.15
CA ASN A 70 -8.29 6.14 6.09
C ASN A 70 -7.93 6.60 4.69
N ASN A 71 -8.91 7.14 3.96
CA ASN A 71 -8.69 7.66 2.61
C ASN A 71 -8.81 9.17 2.56
N ASP A 72 -8.52 9.81 3.66
CA ASP A 72 -8.58 11.25 3.86
C ASP A 72 -7.18 11.85 3.65
N PHE A 73 -6.68 11.73 2.43
CA PHE A 73 -5.34 12.19 2.11
C PHE A 73 -5.22 12.66 0.68
#